data_e7db5f0092160cec82cc3b004a390ad4
#
_entry.id   e7db5f0092160cec82cc3b004a390ad4
#
_cell.length_a   1.000
_cell.length_b   1.000
_cell.length_c   1.000
_cell.angle_alpha   90.00
_cell.angle_beta   90.00
_cell.angle_gamma   90.00
#
_symmetry.space_group_name_H-M   'P 1'
#
loop_
_entity.id
_entity.type
_entity.pdbx_description
1 polymer ?
#
loop_
_entity_poly.entity_id
_entity_poly.type
_entity_poly.pdbx_seq_one_letter_code
_entity_poly.pdbx_strand_id
1 'polypeptide(L)'
;HIGVDKDSGLIHSVETTSANVHDITRAAQLLHGEEEVVYGDAGYQGIEKRAEMAGKSTTFRVAMRPGKRRVLPDTPDGRLLDLVETAKAHIRAKVEHPFRVIKQQFGFQKTRLRGIAKNHCKVNVLAALTNLYLARAYLLATG
;
A
#
# COMPACT_ATOMS: atom_id res chain seq x y z
N HIS A 1 -1.53 5.24 -6.52
CA HIS A 1 -1.71 4.09 -5.63
C HIS A 1 -0.69 3.01 -6.02
N ILE A 2 -0.15 2.30 -5.05
CA ILE A 2 0.77 1.17 -5.28
C ILE A 2 0.37 -0.01 -4.41
N GLY A 3 0.47 -1.23 -4.96
CA GLY A 3 0.47 -2.48 -4.23
C GLY A 3 1.92 -2.90 -3.96
N VAL A 4 2.22 -3.27 -2.71
CA VAL A 4 3.56 -3.67 -2.28
C VAL A 4 3.48 -5.01 -1.58
N ASP A 5 4.35 -5.93 -1.96
CA ASP A 5 4.45 -7.22 -1.32
C ASP A 5 4.95 -7.08 0.13
N LYS A 6 4.26 -7.72 1.06
CA LYS A 6 4.55 -7.58 2.50
C LYS A 6 5.87 -8.21 2.92
N ASP A 7 6.39 -9.16 2.16
CA ASP A 7 7.60 -9.91 2.51
C ASP A 7 8.84 -9.28 1.87
N SER A 8 8.83 -9.08 0.55
CA SER A 8 9.94 -8.47 -0.19
C SER A 8 9.98 -6.94 -0.10
N GLY A 9 8.85 -6.28 0.12
CA GLY A 9 8.72 -4.82 0.05
C GLY A 9 8.76 -4.26 -1.37
N LEU A 10 8.65 -5.10 -2.40
CA LEU A 10 8.67 -4.70 -3.80
C LEU A 10 7.28 -4.29 -4.29
N ILE A 11 7.24 -3.35 -5.21
CA ILE A 11 6.00 -2.89 -5.85
C ILE A 11 5.59 -3.94 -6.88
N HIS A 12 4.38 -4.46 -6.76
CA HIS A 12 3.79 -5.40 -7.73
C HIS A 12 2.70 -4.77 -8.59
N SER A 13 2.04 -3.71 -8.11
CA SER A 13 0.96 -3.03 -8.82
C SER A 13 1.08 -1.52 -8.72
N VAL A 14 0.70 -0.85 -9.80
CA VAL A 14 0.66 0.63 -9.86
C VAL A 14 -0.63 1.06 -10.52
N GLU A 15 -1.36 1.95 -9.85
CA GLU A 15 -2.55 2.59 -10.39
C GLU A 15 -2.45 4.10 -10.27
N THR A 16 -2.76 4.81 -11.35
CA THR A 16 -2.67 6.28 -11.41
C THR A 16 -4.03 6.87 -11.71
N THR A 17 -4.50 7.71 -10.82
CA THR A 17 -5.81 8.36 -10.94
C THR A 17 -5.69 9.87 -10.79
N SER A 18 -6.77 10.59 -11.08
CA SER A 18 -6.90 11.99 -10.68
C SER A 18 -7.03 12.11 -9.15
N ALA A 19 -6.61 13.25 -8.60
CA ALA A 19 -6.54 13.47 -7.15
C ALA A 19 -7.89 13.39 -6.40
N ASN A 20 -9.01 13.47 -7.12
CA ASN A 20 -10.35 13.40 -6.56
C ASN A 20 -10.91 11.97 -6.45
N VAL A 21 -10.17 10.95 -6.88
CA VAL A 21 -10.60 9.55 -6.80
C VAL A 21 -10.18 8.97 -5.46
N HIS A 22 -11.14 8.41 -4.72
CA HIS A 22 -10.89 7.77 -3.43
C HIS A 22 -10.12 6.45 -3.60
N ASP A 23 -9.11 6.24 -2.77
CA ASP A 23 -8.21 5.08 -2.80
C ASP A 23 -8.96 3.74 -2.77
N ILE A 24 -9.99 3.63 -1.95
CA ILE A 24 -10.81 2.42 -1.81
C ILE A 24 -11.46 1.97 -3.13
N THR A 25 -11.73 2.91 -4.06
CA THR A 25 -12.35 2.57 -5.35
C THR A 25 -11.36 1.93 -6.32
N ARG A 26 -10.07 2.01 -6.03
CA ARG A 26 -8.98 1.46 -6.85
C ARG A 26 -8.32 0.23 -6.26
N ALA A 27 -8.76 -0.18 -5.09
CA ALA A 27 -8.21 -1.34 -4.41
C ALA A 27 -8.29 -2.62 -5.25
N ALA A 28 -9.37 -2.82 -5.99
CA ALA A 28 -9.56 -4.01 -6.82
C ALA A 28 -8.50 -4.11 -7.95
N GLN A 29 -8.05 -2.98 -8.51
CA GLN A 29 -7.04 -2.93 -9.55
C GLN A 29 -5.61 -3.14 -9.03
N LEU A 30 -5.40 -2.96 -7.73
CA LEU A 30 -4.11 -3.24 -7.09
C LEU A 30 -3.92 -4.70 -6.70
N LEU A 31 -4.99 -5.49 -6.70
CA LEU A 31 -4.97 -6.89 -6.30
C LEU A 31 -4.88 -7.81 -7.53
N HIS A 32 -4.06 -8.86 -7.42
CA HIS A 32 -3.94 -9.90 -8.45
C HIS A 32 -4.99 -11.01 -8.31
N GLY A 33 -5.64 -11.10 -7.14
CA GLY A 33 -6.64 -12.12 -6.84
C GLY A 33 -6.07 -13.36 -6.12
N GLU A 34 -4.77 -13.43 -5.91
CA GLU A 34 -4.08 -14.52 -5.21
C GLU A 34 -3.69 -14.14 -3.77
N GLU A 35 -3.97 -12.91 -3.36
CA GLU A 35 -3.62 -12.42 -2.04
C GLU A 35 -4.49 -13.04 -0.95
N GLU A 36 -3.87 -13.77 -0.02
CA GLU A 36 -4.54 -14.29 1.17
C GLU A 36 -4.87 -13.17 2.17
N VAL A 37 -3.94 -12.23 2.34
CA VAL A 37 -4.08 -11.13 3.31
C VAL A 37 -3.61 -9.81 2.71
N VAL A 38 -4.45 -8.79 2.83
CA VAL A 38 -4.16 -7.42 2.38
C VAL A 38 -4.23 -6.45 3.56
N TYR A 39 -3.20 -5.63 3.70
CA TYR A 39 -3.12 -4.58 4.72
C TYR A 39 -3.42 -3.22 4.09
N GLY A 40 -4.42 -2.53 4.62
CA GLY A 40 -4.81 -1.19 4.17
C GLY A 40 -4.76 -0.15 5.29
N ASP A 41 -4.67 1.11 4.92
CA ASP A 41 -4.84 2.20 5.88
C ASP A 41 -6.32 2.43 6.23
N ALA A 42 -6.60 3.39 7.11
CA ALA A 42 -7.97 3.67 7.55
C ALA A 42 -8.90 4.18 6.42
N GLY A 43 -8.35 4.62 5.29
CA GLY A 43 -9.12 5.01 4.10
C GLY A 43 -9.78 3.83 3.39
N TYR A 44 -9.29 2.62 3.62
CA TYR A 44 -9.84 1.39 3.05
C TYR A 44 -10.89 0.70 3.94
N GLN A 45 -11.36 1.36 5.01
CA GLN A 45 -12.41 0.77 5.86
C GLN A 45 -13.70 0.48 5.08
N GLY A 46 -14.21 -0.73 5.24
CA GLY A 46 -15.40 -1.21 4.53
C GLY A 46 -15.11 -1.79 3.13
N ILE A 47 -13.84 -1.99 2.79
CA ILE A 47 -13.43 -2.56 1.50
C ILE A 47 -14.07 -3.95 1.27
N GLU A 48 -14.19 -4.76 2.31
CA GLU A 48 -14.78 -6.10 2.26
C GLU A 48 -16.27 -6.10 1.88
N LYS A 49 -16.95 -4.97 2.04
CA LYS A 49 -18.38 -4.81 1.73
C LYS A 49 -18.63 -4.36 0.28
N ARG A 50 -17.57 -4.08 -0.46
CA ARG A 50 -17.71 -3.60 -1.83
C ARG A 50 -18.00 -4.73 -2.79
N ALA A 51 -18.82 -4.46 -3.80
CA ALA A 51 -19.22 -5.46 -4.80
C ALA A 51 -18.00 -6.05 -5.55
N GLU A 52 -16.95 -5.24 -5.77
CA GLU A 52 -15.73 -5.65 -6.46
C GLU A 52 -14.89 -6.66 -5.67
N MET A 53 -15.18 -6.80 -4.36
CA MET A 53 -14.53 -7.77 -3.47
C MET A 53 -15.39 -9.02 -3.22
N ALA A 54 -16.62 -9.04 -3.72
CA ALA A 54 -17.50 -10.18 -3.58
C ALA A 54 -16.88 -11.44 -4.22
N GLY A 55 -16.90 -12.55 -3.48
CA GLY A 55 -16.34 -13.83 -3.95
C GLY A 55 -14.82 -13.97 -3.86
N LYS A 56 -14.09 -12.94 -3.38
CA LYS A 56 -12.65 -13.06 -3.11
C LYS A 56 -12.43 -13.65 -1.72
N SER A 57 -11.48 -14.61 -1.62
CA SER A 57 -11.08 -15.23 -0.35
C SER A 57 -10.10 -14.37 0.47
N THR A 58 -9.76 -13.19 -0.01
CA THR A 58 -8.78 -12.29 0.59
C THR A 58 -9.25 -11.76 1.95
N THR A 59 -8.41 -11.88 2.96
CA THR A 59 -8.64 -11.27 4.28
C THR A 59 -8.10 -9.84 4.31
N PHE A 60 -8.97 -8.87 4.56
CA PHE A 60 -8.56 -7.47 4.68
C PHE A 60 -8.25 -7.08 6.14
N ARG A 61 -7.04 -6.58 6.39
CA ARG A 61 -6.58 -6.08 7.68
C ARG A 61 -6.37 -4.58 7.61
N VAL A 62 -7.49 -3.87 7.61
CA VAL A 62 -7.51 -2.41 7.54
C VAL A 62 -7.21 -1.79 8.90
N ALA A 63 -6.43 -0.71 8.91
CA ALA A 63 -6.09 0.01 10.13
C ALA A 63 -7.33 0.67 10.76
N MET A 64 -7.36 0.71 12.08
CA MET A 64 -8.35 1.44 12.84
C MET A 64 -8.17 2.95 12.62
N ARG A 65 -9.28 3.69 12.58
CA ARG A 65 -9.21 5.16 12.52
C ARG A 65 -8.51 5.71 13.77
N PRO A 66 -7.61 6.70 13.63
CA PRO A 66 -6.86 7.24 14.78
C PRO A 66 -7.73 7.66 15.96
N GLY A 67 -8.90 8.26 15.69
CA GLY A 67 -9.85 8.65 16.74
C GLY A 67 -10.40 7.47 17.53
N LYS A 68 -10.68 6.33 16.88
CA LYS A 68 -11.13 5.11 17.56
C LYS A 68 -10.01 4.45 18.35
N ARG A 69 -8.80 4.41 17.81
CA ARG A 69 -7.65 3.84 18.49
C ARG A 69 -7.30 4.61 19.77
N ARG A 70 -7.42 5.95 19.72
CA ARG A 70 -7.09 6.84 20.85
C ARG A 70 -8.02 6.66 22.07
N VAL A 71 -9.25 6.19 21.84
CA VAL A 71 -10.25 5.96 22.91
C VAL A 71 -10.38 4.48 23.29
N LEU A 72 -9.43 3.63 22.95
CA LEU A 72 -9.42 2.24 23.39
C LEU A 72 -9.34 2.22 24.93
N PRO A 73 -10.14 1.36 25.61
CA PRO A 73 -10.14 1.26 27.05
C PRO A 73 -8.81 0.64 27.54
N ASP A 74 -8.38 1.06 28.74
CA ASP A 74 -7.22 0.44 29.41
C ASP A 74 -7.61 -0.88 30.11
N THR A 75 -8.06 -1.82 29.29
CA THR A 75 -8.40 -3.20 29.67
C THR A 75 -7.46 -4.17 28.95
N PRO A 76 -7.36 -5.43 29.37
CA PRO A 76 -6.59 -6.44 28.65
C PRO A 76 -6.97 -6.52 27.17
N ASP A 77 -8.26 -6.48 26.83
CA ASP A 77 -8.75 -6.51 25.45
C ASP A 77 -8.38 -5.24 24.67
N GLY A 78 -8.50 -4.06 25.32
CA GLY A 78 -8.11 -2.80 24.69
C GLY A 78 -6.61 -2.74 24.38
N ARG A 79 -5.77 -3.22 25.30
CA ARG A 79 -4.32 -3.35 25.09
C ARG A 79 -3.99 -4.36 23.99
N LEU A 80 -4.70 -5.49 23.92
CA LEU A 80 -4.53 -6.46 22.84
C LEU A 80 -4.89 -5.85 21.47
N LEU A 81 -6.01 -5.13 21.38
CA LEU A 81 -6.39 -4.41 20.16
C LEU A 81 -5.33 -3.40 19.75
N ASP A 82 -4.75 -2.64 20.67
CA ASP A 82 -3.68 -1.68 20.35
C ASP A 82 -2.40 -2.37 19.85
N LEU A 83 -2.05 -3.53 20.42
CA LEU A 83 -0.94 -4.35 19.91
C LEU A 83 -1.18 -4.84 18.48
N VAL A 84 -2.42 -5.27 18.16
CA VAL A 84 -2.79 -5.68 16.81
C VAL A 84 -2.68 -4.49 15.83
N GLU A 85 -3.13 -3.30 16.23
CA GLU A 85 -2.99 -2.10 15.40
C GLU A 85 -1.53 -1.70 15.20
N THR A 86 -0.69 -1.87 16.22
CA THR A 86 0.75 -1.66 16.11
C THR A 86 1.40 -2.63 15.12
N ALA A 87 1.05 -3.92 15.19
CA ALA A 87 1.54 -4.93 14.24
C ALA A 87 1.12 -4.60 12.79
N LYS A 88 -0.15 -4.20 12.56
CA LYS A 88 -0.61 -3.74 11.26
C LYS A 88 0.19 -2.53 10.76
N ALA A 89 0.48 -1.56 11.64
CA ALA A 89 1.25 -0.37 11.29
C ALA A 89 2.69 -0.73 10.86
N HIS A 90 3.34 -1.68 11.52
CA HIS A 90 4.67 -2.17 11.15
C HIS A 90 4.69 -2.79 9.75
N ILE A 91 3.70 -3.60 9.40
CA ILE A 91 3.61 -4.21 8.07
C ILE A 91 3.36 -3.12 7.01
N ARG A 92 2.45 -2.18 7.29
CA ARG A 92 2.14 -1.08 6.38
C ARG A 92 3.31 -0.11 6.16
N ALA A 93 4.19 0.04 7.15
CA ALA A 93 5.38 0.89 7.01
C ALA A 93 6.29 0.45 5.85
N LYS A 94 6.23 -0.82 5.42
CA LYS A 94 6.97 -1.30 4.24
C LYS A 94 6.59 -0.57 2.95
N VAL A 95 5.33 -0.16 2.80
CA VAL A 95 4.86 0.62 1.64
C VAL A 95 5.51 2.02 1.59
N GLU A 96 5.91 2.56 2.73
CA GLU A 96 6.57 3.86 2.80
C GLU A 96 7.98 3.84 2.18
N HIS A 97 8.66 2.68 2.19
CA HIS A 97 9.98 2.54 1.60
C HIS A 97 10.01 2.81 0.09
N PRO A 98 9.19 2.17 -0.75
CA PRO A 98 9.08 2.51 -2.16
C PRO A 98 8.74 3.98 -2.40
N PHE A 99 7.79 4.54 -1.66
CA PHE A 99 7.46 5.96 -1.79
C PHE A 99 8.63 6.88 -1.46
N ARG A 100 9.41 6.54 -0.43
CA ARG A 100 10.62 7.28 -0.09
C ARG A 100 11.66 7.21 -1.20
N VAL A 101 11.88 6.05 -1.80
CA VAL A 101 12.81 5.89 -2.94
C VAL A 101 12.34 6.73 -4.13
N ILE A 102 11.06 6.63 -4.52
CA ILE A 102 10.47 7.41 -5.62
C ILE A 102 10.64 8.92 -5.39
N LYS A 103 10.38 9.39 -4.16
CA LYS A 103 10.43 10.82 -3.84
C LYS A 103 11.85 11.35 -3.63
N GLN A 104 12.69 10.62 -2.91
CA GLN A 104 14.00 11.11 -2.48
C GLN A 104 15.13 10.71 -3.41
N GLN A 105 15.15 9.46 -3.90
CA GLN A 105 16.21 8.99 -4.80
C GLN A 105 15.95 9.40 -6.25
N PHE A 106 14.69 9.30 -6.70
CA PHE A 106 14.32 9.65 -8.07
C PHE A 106 13.69 11.04 -8.22
N GLY A 107 13.57 11.82 -7.14
CA GLY A 107 13.15 13.22 -7.15
C GLY A 107 11.70 13.44 -7.63
N PHE A 108 10.84 12.42 -7.60
CA PHE A 108 9.45 12.54 -8.03
C PHE A 108 8.57 13.12 -6.92
N GLN A 109 8.69 14.42 -6.71
CA GLN A 109 7.91 15.14 -5.69
C GLN A 109 6.67 15.81 -6.25
N LYS A 110 6.64 16.08 -7.58
CA LYS A 110 5.55 16.78 -8.24
C LYS A 110 5.30 16.22 -9.62
N THR A 111 4.02 16.08 -9.97
CA THR A 111 3.57 15.74 -11.31
C THR A 111 3.84 16.91 -12.26
N ARG A 112 4.62 16.69 -13.33
CA ARG A 112 4.98 17.70 -14.31
C ARG A 112 4.40 17.44 -15.71
N LEU A 113 3.95 16.21 -15.97
CA LEU A 113 3.39 15.82 -17.24
C LEU A 113 1.87 16.09 -17.25
N ARG A 114 1.36 16.51 -18.40
CA ARG A 114 -0.09 16.68 -18.60
C ARG A 114 -0.72 15.36 -19.05
N GLY A 115 -1.86 15.01 -18.44
CA GLY A 115 -2.64 13.82 -18.73
C GLY A 115 -2.23 12.59 -17.90
N ILE A 116 -3.22 11.74 -17.64
CA ILE A 116 -3.07 10.56 -16.77
C ILE A 116 -2.13 9.53 -17.42
N ALA A 117 -2.29 9.24 -18.71
CA ALA A 117 -1.51 8.22 -19.40
C ALA A 117 0.00 8.45 -19.33
N LYS A 118 0.45 9.69 -19.57
CA LYS A 118 1.89 10.04 -19.48
C LYS A 118 2.43 9.90 -18.05
N ASN A 119 1.62 10.31 -17.06
CA ASN A 119 2.00 10.17 -15.65
C ASN A 119 1.99 8.72 -15.21
N HIS A 120 1.03 7.91 -15.68
CA HIS A 120 0.99 6.48 -15.42
C HIS A 120 2.25 5.78 -15.96
N CYS A 121 2.61 6.03 -17.22
CA CYS A 121 3.85 5.52 -17.80
C CYS A 121 5.08 5.91 -16.95
N LYS A 122 5.19 7.18 -16.57
CA LYS A 122 6.30 7.66 -15.74
C LYS A 122 6.35 6.97 -14.39
N VAL A 123 5.21 6.80 -13.70
CA VAL A 123 5.16 6.15 -12.39
C VAL A 123 5.49 4.66 -12.49
N ASN A 124 5.07 3.97 -13.56
CA ASN A 124 5.47 2.58 -13.80
C ASN A 124 6.99 2.42 -13.98
N VAL A 125 7.63 3.30 -14.75
CA VAL A 125 9.09 3.30 -14.89
C VAL A 125 9.76 3.55 -13.54
N LEU A 126 9.27 4.51 -12.75
CA LEU A 126 9.79 4.78 -11.42
C LEU A 126 9.59 3.60 -10.46
N ALA A 127 8.47 2.88 -10.55
CA ALA A 127 8.22 1.69 -9.76
C ALA A 127 9.21 0.57 -10.11
N ALA A 128 9.46 0.32 -11.40
CA ALA A 128 10.45 -0.66 -11.86
C ALA A 128 11.87 -0.30 -11.37
N LEU A 129 12.29 0.95 -11.53
CA LEU A 129 13.58 1.43 -11.02
C LEU A 129 13.68 1.35 -9.49
N THR A 130 12.57 1.59 -8.80
CA THR A 130 12.48 1.45 -7.34
C THR A 130 12.71 0.00 -6.92
N ASN A 131 12.07 -0.95 -7.60
CA ASN A 131 12.26 -2.37 -7.32
C ASN A 131 13.73 -2.79 -7.54
N LEU A 132 14.36 -2.36 -8.64
CA LEU A 132 15.79 -2.61 -8.87
C LEU A 132 16.67 -2.00 -7.77
N TYR A 133 16.36 -0.76 -7.36
CA TYR A 133 17.09 -0.09 -6.28
C TYR A 133 16.93 -0.83 -4.93
N LEU A 134 15.73 -1.29 -4.59
CA LEU A 134 15.47 -2.02 -3.35
C LEU A 134 16.11 -3.41 -3.37
N ALA A 135 16.07 -4.12 -4.51
CA ALA A 135 16.64 -5.45 -4.67
C ALA A 135 18.15 -5.44 -4.94
N ARG A 136 18.81 -4.27 -5.11
CA ARG A 136 20.20 -4.16 -5.57
C ARG A 136 21.22 -4.99 -4.77
N ALA A 137 21.07 -5.02 -3.45
CA ALA A 137 21.99 -5.77 -2.59
C ALA A 137 21.91 -7.28 -2.86
N TYR A 138 20.68 -7.80 -3.02
CA TYR A 138 20.45 -9.19 -3.38
C TYR A 138 20.98 -9.50 -4.77
N LEU A 139 20.69 -8.66 -5.77
CA LEU A 139 21.13 -8.84 -7.14
C LEU A 139 22.67 -8.83 -7.28
N LEU A 140 23.36 -7.94 -6.53
CA LEU A 140 24.82 -7.89 -6.52
C LEU A 140 25.47 -9.07 -5.76
N ALA A 141 24.75 -9.70 -4.84
CA ALA A 141 25.26 -10.87 -4.11
C ALA A 141 25.05 -12.19 -4.87
N THR A 142 24.15 -12.22 -5.85
CA THR A 142 23.77 -13.42 -6.61
C THR A 142 24.31 -13.42 -8.06
N GLY A 143 24.87 -12.32 -8.54
CA GLY A 143 25.52 -12.18 -9.85
C GLY A 143 27.02 -12.27 -9.73
#